data_cbdee97f131867d9276717140a9e6761
#
_entry.id   cbdee97f131867d9276717140a9e6761
#
_cell.length_a   1.000
_cell.length_b   1.000
_cell.length_c   1.000
_cell.angle_alpha   90.00
_cell.angle_beta   90.00
_cell.angle_gamma   90.00
#
_symmetry.space_group_name_H-M   'P 1'
#
loop_
_entity.id
_entity.type
_entity.pdbx_description
1 polymer ?
#
loop_
_entity_poly.entity_id
_entity_poly.type
_entity_poly.pdbx_seq_one_letter_code
_entity_poly.pdbx_strand_id
1 'polypeptide(L)'
;TISIHCMAGDLTVESCGNLFASPSRKASSNYGIGSDGRIGLYVEECNRSWCTSSSSNDNRAITIEVANNGGANQGWPVSDAAYRSLIALLVDICRRNGIKRLLWKGDKSLIGQVDKQNMTVHRWFAAKACPGDWLYSRHGQIADEVNAKLSEEDEDMDQTKFNEMFSAAMTDYLKGLQNNNCGDWSQEARDWCISVGLFAGNGTAVDGKPNMMWPSGLTREQAAQLFYRLAKMVGLA
;
A
#
# COMPACT_ATOMS: atom_id res chain seq x y z
N THR A 1 -16.89 8.55 8.64
CA THR A 1 -18.01 7.62 8.33
C THR A 1 -17.98 7.26 6.84
N ILE A 2 -18.31 6.03 6.51
CA ILE A 2 -18.50 5.54 5.14
C ILE A 2 -19.97 5.24 4.91
N SER A 3 -20.52 5.63 3.75
CA SER A 3 -21.88 5.31 3.37
C SER A 3 -21.91 4.70 1.96
N ILE A 4 -22.25 3.42 1.89
CA ILE A 4 -22.32 2.67 0.63
C ILE A 4 -23.76 2.68 0.14
N HIS A 5 -23.92 3.02 -1.14
CA HIS A 5 -25.19 3.15 -1.84
C HIS A 5 -25.25 2.23 -3.06
N CYS A 6 -26.43 2.08 -3.65
CA CYS A 6 -26.62 1.45 -4.93
C CYS A 6 -27.23 2.41 -5.94
N MET A 7 -26.73 2.40 -7.18
CA MET A 7 -27.24 3.24 -8.27
C MET A 7 -28.67 2.85 -8.72
N ALA A 8 -29.16 1.70 -8.25
CA ALA A 8 -30.41 1.09 -8.69
C ALA A 8 -30.49 0.87 -10.22
N GLY A 9 -29.37 0.48 -10.82
CA GLY A 9 -29.23 0.22 -12.24
C GLY A 9 -27.81 -0.16 -12.65
N ASP A 10 -27.69 -0.73 -13.84
CA ASP A 10 -26.42 -1.08 -14.50
C ASP A 10 -25.86 0.16 -15.20
N LEU A 11 -25.24 1.05 -14.41
CA LEU A 11 -24.77 2.34 -14.90
C LEU A 11 -23.23 2.35 -15.02
N THR A 12 -22.75 3.11 -16.01
CA THR A 12 -21.35 3.50 -16.06
C THR A 12 -21.09 4.68 -15.12
N VAL A 13 -19.82 4.89 -14.77
CA VAL A 13 -19.44 6.04 -13.94
C VAL A 13 -19.80 7.38 -14.60
N GLU A 14 -19.70 7.48 -15.94
CA GLU A 14 -20.07 8.67 -16.67
C GLU A 14 -21.59 8.93 -16.61
N SER A 15 -22.40 7.86 -16.78
CA SER A 15 -23.85 7.97 -16.68
C SER A 15 -24.30 8.40 -15.30
N CYS A 16 -23.71 7.87 -14.24
CA CYS A 16 -23.96 8.27 -12.86
C CYS A 16 -23.51 9.72 -12.60
N GLY A 17 -22.30 10.10 -13.04
CA GLY A 17 -21.77 11.46 -12.92
C GLY A 17 -22.65 12.49 -13.64
N ASN A 18 -23.11 12.19 -14.85
CA ASN A 18 -24.00 13.06 -15.62
C ASN A 18 -25.35 13.29 -14.91
N LEU A 19 -25.89 12.30 -14.20
CA LEU A 19 -27.08 12.49 -13.36
C LEU A 19 -26.84 13.49 -12.24
N PHE A 20 -25.66 13.47 -11.63
CA PHE A 20 -25.29 14.38 -10.54
C PHE A 20 -24.84 15.77 -11.04
N ALA A 21 -24.39 15.89 -12.27
CA ALA A 21 -23.99 17.17 -12.85
C ALA A 21 -25.14 18.17 -12.97
N SER A 22 -26.41 17.71 -13.01
CA SER A 22 -27.58 18.58 -13.06
C SER A 22 -27.94 19.10 -11.66
N PRO A 23 -27.95 20.45 -11.44
CA PRO A 23 -28.39 21.04 -10.16
C PRO A 23 -29.83 20.68 -9.77
N SER A 24 -30.69 20.42 -10.77
CA SER A 24 -32.09 20.02 -10.53
C SER A 24 -32.22 18.65 -9.87
N ARG A 25 -31.19 17.78 -9.98
CA ARG A 25 -31.16 16.46 -9.35
C ARG A 25 -31.15 16.55 -7.82
N LYS A 26 -30.56 17.61 -7.25
CA LYS A 26 -30.41 17.83 -5.79
C LYS A 26 -29.88 16.59 -5.06
N ALA A 27 -28.97 15.88 -5.69
CA ALA A 27 -28.28 14.71 -5.16
C ALA A 27 -26.87 14.61 -5.75
N SER A 28 -25.95 14.07 -4.98
CA SER A 28 -24.58 13.78 -5.42
C SER A 28 -23.95 12.70 -4.53
N SER A 29 -22.85 12.12 -5.00
CA SER A 29 -22.01 11.19 -4.23
C SER A 29 -20.55 11.62 -4.35
N ASN A 30 -19.70 11.25 -3.38
CA ASN A 30 -18.27 11.45 -3.54
C ASN A 30 -17.74 10.56 -4.67
N TYR A 31 -18.08 9.30 -4.65
CA TYR A 31 -17.62 8.32 -5.63
C TYR A 31 -18.77 7.58 -6.30
N GLY A 32 -18.48 7.07 -7.48
CA GLY A 32 -19.29 6.07 -8.16
C GLY A 32 -18.42 4.94 -8.68
N ILE A 33 -18.96 3.71 -8.67
CA ILE A 33 -18.30 2.53 -9.21
C ILE A 33 -19.24 1.91 -10.24
N GLY A 34 -18.80 1.85 -11.51
CA GLY A 34 -19.52 1.21 -12.59
C GLY A 34 -19.55 -0.32 -12.46
N SER A 35 -20.45 -0.98 -13.13
CA SER A 35 -20.51 -2.45 -13.16
C SER A 35 -19.27 -3.09 -13.79
N ASP A 36 -18.50 -2.34 -14.58
CA ASP A 36 -17.19 -2.71 -15.13
C ASP A 36 -16.03 -2.54 -14.13
N GLY A 37 -16.30 -2.01 -12.93
CA GLY A 37 -15.33 -1.77 -11.87
C GLY A 37 -14.57 -0.44 -11.99
N ARG A 38 -14.83 0.40 -12.99
CA ARG A 38 -14.23 1.74 -13.04
C ARG A 38 -14.77 2.61 -11.90
N ILE A 39 -13.90 3.49 -11.39
CA ILE A 39 -14.21 4.40 -10.29
C ILE A 39 -14.22 5.83 -10.83
N GLY A 40 -15.25 6.59 -10.48
CA GLY A 40 -15.35 8.03 -10.75
C GLY A 40 -15.41 8.83 -9.46
N LEU A 41 -14.70 9.94 -9.40
CA LEU A 41 -14.81 10.95 -8.34
C LEU A 41 -15.72 12.07 -8.83
N TYR A 42 -16.80 12.36 -8.11
CA TYR A 42 -17.77 13.40 -8.46
C TYR A 42 -17.72 14.59 -7.50
N VAL A 43 -17.52 14.31 -6.22
CA VAL A 43 -17.36 15.33 -5.16
C VAL A 43 -16.14 14.94 -4.33
N GLU A 44 -15.21 15.86 -4.17
CA GLU A 44 -14.02 15.61 -3.33
C GLU A 44 -14.40 15.27 -1.89
N GLU A 45 -13.61 14.43 -1.22
CA GLU A 45 -13.92 13.94 0.13
C GLU A 45 -14.00 15.02 1.20
N CYS A 46 -13.29 16.13 1.02
CA CYS A 46 -13.38 17.30 1.90
C CYS A 46 -14.69 18.07 1.75
N ASN A 47 -15.47 17.77 0.71
CA ASN A 47 -16.74 18.41 0.43
C ASN A 47 -17.91 17.45 0.72
N ARG A 48 -18.99 18.03 1.23
CA ARG A 48 -20.22 17.30 1.49
C ARG A 48 -20.88 16.86 0.18
N SER A 49 -21.18 15.57 0.05
CA SER A 49 -22.13 15.06 -0.94
C SER A 49 -23.58 15.18 -0.44
N TRP A 50 -24.56 14.99 -1.32
CA TRP A 50 -26.00 14.96 -1.00
C TRP A 50 -26.55 13.58 -1.34
N CYS A 51 -26.25 12.58 -0.55
CA CYS A 51 -26.47 11.18 -0.89
C CYS A 51 -27.46 10.45 0.02
N THR A 52 -27.43 10.71 1.33
CA THR A 52 -28.18 9.91 2.30
C THR A 52 -29.53 10.50 2.71
N SER A 53 -29.93 11.65 2.17
CA SER A 53 -31.10 12.43 2.62
C SER A 53 -30.99 12.93 4.08
N SER A 54 -29.79 12.95 4.64
CA SER A 54 -29.50 13.42 5.99
C SER A 54 -28.28 14.32 5.98
N SER A 55 -28.49 15.62 6.19
CA SER A 55 -27.39 16.59 6.20
C SER A 55 -26.36 16.28 7.29
N SER A 56 -26.79 15.78 8.45
CA SER A 56 -25.89 15.41 9.53
C SER A 56 -25.02 14.20 9.19
N ASN A 57 -25.52 13.25 8.40
CA ASN A 57 -24.73 12.13 7.93
C ASN A 57 -23.83 12.55 6.76
N ASP A 58 -24.38 13.26 5.76
CA ASP A 58 -23.64 13.69 4.57
C ASP A 58 -22.46 14.62 4.88
N ASN A 59 -22.55 15.40 5.98
CA ASN A 59 -21.44 16.27 6.42
C ASN A 59 -20.24 15.52 7.02
N ARG A 60 -20.35 14.23 7.30
CA ARG A 60 -19.30 13.41 7.92
C ARG A 60 -19.04 12.10 7.19
N ALA A 61 -19.79 11.83 6.13
CA ALA A 61 -19.70 10.58 5.39
C ALA A 61 -19.04 10.77 4.03
N ILE A 62 -18.11 9.89 3.69
CA ILE A 62 -17.69 9.66 2.31
C ILE A 62 -18.69 8.67 1.73
N THR A 63 -19.35 9.06 0.64
CA THR A 63 -20.43 8.31 0.03
C THR A 63 -20.01 7.68 -1.28
N ILE A 64 -20.44 6.44 -1.53
CA ILE A 64 -20.05 5.64 -2.69
C ILE A 64 -21.30 5.03 -3.32
N GLU A 65 -21.61 5.40 -4.55
CA GLU A 65 -22.65 4.79 -5.36
C GLU A 65 -22.08 3.61 -6.15
N VAL A 66 -22.66 2.43 -6.04
CA VAL A 66 -22.21 1.21 -6.72
C VAL A 66 -23.25 0.77 -7.73
N ALA A 67 -22.86 0.54 -8.99
CA ALA A 67 -23.73 0.04 -10.03
C ALA A 67 -24.19 -1.42 -9.76
N ASN A 68 -25.37 -1.76 -10.23
CA ASN A 68 -26.00 -3.04 -10.03
C ASN A 68 -26.21 -3.76 -11.37
N ASN A 69 -25.84 -5.02 -11.46
CA ASN A 69 -26.06 -5.85 -12.65
C ASN A 69 -27.31 -6.75 -12.57
N GLY A 70 -28.21 -6.45 -11.63
CA GLY A 70 -29.50 -7.06 -11.45
C GLY A 70 -30.51 -6.13 -10.81
N GLY A 71 -31.78 -6.49 -10.84
CA GLY A 71 -32.89 -5.65 -10.41
C GLY A 71 -33.32 -5.79 -8.96
N ALA A 72 -34.39 -5.07 -8.62
CA ALA A 72 -34.95 -5.05 -7.26
C ALA A 72 -35.38 -6.44 -6.76
N ASN A 73 -35.93 -7.27 -7.64
CA ASN A 73 -36.34 -8.64 -7.33
C ASN A 73 -35.18 -9.57 -6.96
N GLN A 74 -33.95 -9.18 -7.26
CA GLN A 74 -32.70 -9.89 -6.88
C GLN A 74 -31.95 -9.16 -5.74
N GLY A 75 -32.54 -8.11 -5.14
CA GLY A 75 -31.94 -7.34 -4.06
C GLY A 75 -30.82 -6.41 -4.51
N TRP A 76 -30.78 -6.01 -5.78
CA TRP A 76 -29.77 -5.14 -6.38
C TRP A 76 -28.35 -5.69 -6.29
N PRO A 77 -28.03 -6.84 -6.90
CA PRO A 77 -26.70 -7.42 -6.88
C PRO A 77 -25.67 -6.53 -7.59
N VAL A 78 -24.41 -6.69 -7.22
CA VAL A 78 -23.27 -5.98 -7.77
C VAL A 78 -22.38 -6.98 -8.51
N SER A 79 -21.75 -6.55 -9.60
CA SER A 79 -20.78 -7.38 -10.33
C SER A 79 -19.53 -7.64 -9.49
N ASP A 80 -18.82 -8.72 -9.77
CA ASP A 80 -17.53 -9.03 -9.13
C ASP A 80 -16.49 -7.92 -9.36
N ALA A 81 -16.52 -7.27 -10.53
CA ALA A 81 -15.62 -6.18 -10.85
C ALA A 81 -15.90 -4.96 -9.96
N ALA A 82 -17.18 -4.55 -9.85
CA ALA A 82 -17.56 -3.45 -8.97
C ALA A 82 -17.31 -3.75 -7.49
N TYR A 83 -17.53 -5.01 -7.05
CA TYR A 83 -17.26 -5.43 -5.68
C TYR A 83 -15.77 -5.34 -5.34
N ARG A 84 -14.89 -5.88 -6.19
CA ARG A 84 -13.43 -5.77 -6.00
C ARG A 84 -12.97 -4.31 -5.95
N SER A 85 -13.51 -3.46 -6.84
CA SER A 85 -13.20 -2.03 -6.83
C SER A 85 -13.72 -1.33 -5.59
N LEU A 86 -14.88 -1.72 -5.07
CA LEU A 86 -15.42 -1.21 -3.80
C LEU A 86 -14.47 -1.51 -2.63
N ILE A 87 -14.01 -2.76 -2.51
CA ILE A 87 -13.05 -3.14 -1.46
C ILE A 87 -11.74 -2.33 -1.59
N ALA A 88 -11.17 -2.23 -2.80
CA ALA A 88 -9.95 -1.48 -3.04
C ALA A 88 -10.10 0.02 -2.71
N LEU A 89 -11.20 0.63 -3.15
CA LEU A 89 -11.50 2.04 -2.84
C LEU A 89 -11.69 2.27 -1.34
N LEU A 90 -12.37 1.38 -0.64
CA LEU A 90 -12.58 1.49 0.81
C LEU A 90 -11.26 1.41 1.59
N VAL A 91 -10.34 0.53 1.18
CA VAL A 91 -8.99 0.44 1.77
C VAL A 91 -8.23 1.75 1.56
N ASP A 92 -8.23 2.29 0.34
CA ASP A 92 -7.58 3.56 0.01
C ASP A 92 -8.17 4.75 0.80
N ILE A 93 -9.51 4.85 0.85
CA ILE A 93 -10.20 5.87 1.65
C ILE A 93 -9.82 5.76 3.13
N CYS A 94 -9.83 4.55 3.69
CA CYS A 94 -9.49 4.33 5.10
C CYS A 94 -8.07 4.81 5.40
N ARG A 95 -7.09 4.48 4.55
CA ARG A 95 -5.69 4.92 4.70
C ARG A 95 -5.55 6.43 4.64
N ARG A 96 -6.10 7.06 3.60
CA ARG A 96 -5.99 8.51 3.40
C ARG A 96 -6.68 9.32 4.50
N ASN A 97 -7.73 8.78 5.10
CA ASN A 97 -8.51 9.46 6.14
C ASN A 97 -8.22 8.97 7.56
N GLY A 98 -7.17 8.17 7.76
CA GLY A 98 -6.78 7.67 9.09
C GLY A 98 -7.84 6.77 9.76
N ILE A 99 -8.70 6.12 8.97
CA ILE A 99 -9.71 5.18 9.46
C ILE A 99 -9.01 3.82 9.64
N LYS A 100 -8.62 3.50 10.85
CA LYS A 100 -7.87 2.28 11.14
C LYS A 100 -8.68 1.01 10.94
N ARG A 101 -10.01 1.08 11.07
CA ARG A 101 -10.90 -0.07 10.96
C ARG A 101 -12.30 0.35 10.56
N LEU A 102 -12.94 -0.39 9.65
CA LEU A 102 -14.38 -0.32 9.40
C LEU A 102 -15.14 -1.13 10.46
N LEU A 103 -16.20 -0.54 11.00
CA LEU A 103 -17.02 -1.11 12.06
C LEU A 103 -18.49 -1.17 11.57
N TRP A 104 -19.03 -2.37 11.50
CA TRP A 104 -20.43 -2.61 11.16
C TRP A 104 -21.12 -3.48 12.20
N LYS A 105 -22.23 -2.97 12.76
CA LYS A 105 -23.12 -3.70 13.67
C LYS A 105 -24.54 -3.88 13.09
N GLY A 106 -24.83 -3.17 11.99
CA GLY A 106 -26.17 -3.15 11.42
C GLY A 106 -27.20 -2.44 12.30
N ASP A 107 -26.75 -1.61 13.25
CA ASP A 107 -27.60 -0.98 14.28
C ASP A 107 -27.75 0.53 14.02
N LYS A 108 -28.98 0.92 13.64
CA LYS A 108 -29.34 2.33 13.39
C LYS A 108 -29.17 3.22 14.63
N SER A 109 -29.28 2.68 15.83
CA SER A 109 -29.11 3.46 17.07
C SER A 109 -27.68 3.94 17.31
N LEU A 110 -26.70 3.32 16.62
CA LEU A 110 -25.30 3.68 16.70
C LEU A 110 -24.87 4.78 15.71
N ILE A 111 -25.80 5.35 14.94
CA ILE A 111 -25.47 6.46 14.04
C ILE A 111 -24.81 7.59 14.84
N GLY A 112 -23.59 7.99 14.40
CA GLY A 112 -22.80 9.02 15.06
C GLY A 112 -21.83 8.54 16.12
N GLN A 113 -21.93 7.29 16.58
CA GLN A 113 -21.01 6.66 17.53
C GLN A 113 -19.93 5.91 16.71
N VAL A 114 -19.02 6.68 16.09
CA VAL A 114 -18.05 6.18 15.10
C VAL A 114 -17.04 5.19 15.67
N ASP A 115 -16.83 5.21 16.96
CA ASP A 115 -16.03 4.24 17.73
C ASP A 115 -16.69 2.86 17.84
N LYS A 116 -18.01 2.78 17.62
CA LYS A 116 -18.78 1.53 17.66
C LYS A 116 -19.24 1.08 16.27
N GLN A 117 -19.61 2.04 15.43
CA GLN A 117 -20.05 1.82 14.07
C GLN A 117 -19.75 3.06 13.21
N ASN A 118 -18.91 2.93 12.20
CA ASN A 118 -18.53 4.01 11.29
C ASN A 118 -19.01 3.79 9.85
N MET A 119 -19.91 2.85 9.65
CA MET A 119 -20.62 2.64 8.38
C MET A 119 -22.09 2.94 8.54
N THR A 120 -22.69 3.57 7.52
CA THR A 120 -24.11 3.93 7.47
C THR A 120 -24.71 3.58 6.12
N VAL A 121 -26.03 3.55 6.03
CA VAL A 121 -26.76 3.25 4.80
C VAL A 121 -27.97 4.17 4.63
N HIS A 122 -28.33 4.46 3.38
CA HIS A 122 -29.42 5.39 3.03
C HIS A 122 -30.77 5.01 3.67
N ARG A 123 -31.11 3.71 3.70
CA ARG A 123 -32.37 3.22 4.25
C ARG A 123 -32.60 3.55 5.73
N TRP A 124 -31.57 3.98 6.44
CA TRP A 124 -31.72 4.43 7.83
C TRP A 124 -32.19 5.87 7.95
N PHE A 125 -32.06 6.68 6.91
CA PHE A 125 -32.37 8.10 6.91
C PHE A 125 -33.64 8.44 6.08
N ALA A 126 -34.00 7.59 5.13
CA ALA A 126 -35.17 7.77 4.28
C ALA A 126 -35.80 6.42 3.90
N ALA A 127 -37.07 6.45 3.50
CA ALA A 127 -37.78 5.25 3.00
C ALA A 127 -37.26 4.86 1.60
N LYS A 128 -36.09 4.25 1.55
CA LYS A 128 -35.38 3.83 0.34
C LYS A 128 -34.93 2.37 0.43
N ALA A 129 -34.89 1.67 -0.71
CA ALA A 129 -34.31 0.33 -0.79
C ALA A 129 -32.78 0.33 -0.71
N CYS A 130 -32.13 1.47 -1.07
CA CYS A 130 -30.69 1.65 -1.06
C CYS A 130 -30.07 1.30 0.33
N PRO A 131 -28.98 0.52 0.37
CA PRO A 131 -28.07 0.10 -0.72
C PRO A 131 -28.51 -1.17 -1.47
N GLY A 132 -29.75 -1.63 -1.33
CA GLY A 132 -30.21 -2.93 -1.78
C GLY A 132 -29.88 -4.03 -0.77
N ASP A 133 -30.63 -5.12 -0.83
CA ASP A 133 -30.46 -6.20 0.15
C ASP A 133 -29.17 -6.98 -0.06
N TRP A 134 -28.69 -7.02 -1.31
CA TRP A 134 -27.44 -7.69 -1.64
C TRP A 134 -26.23 -7.02 -0.96
N LEU A 135 -26.07 -5.71 -1.08
CA LEU A 135 -25.01 -4.97 -0.39
C LEU A 135 -25.27 -4.90 1.12
N TYR A 136 -26.54 -4.65 1.54
CA TYR A 136 -26.87 -4.54 2.95
C TYR A 136 -26.47 -5.77 3.76
N SER A 137 -26.79 -6.96 3.24
CA SER A 137 -26.42 -8.22 3.91
C SER A 137 -24.91 -8.47 3.96
N ARG A 138 -24.13 -7.82 3.10
CA ARG A 138 -22.67 -7.97 2.99
C ARG A 138 -21.85 -6.89 3.67
N HIS A 139 -22.49 -5.91 4.30
CA HIS A 139 -21.72 -4.83 4.97
C HIS A 139 -20.74 -5.33 6.02
N GLY A 140 -21.10 -6.39 6.78
CA GLY A 140 -20.17 -7.03 7.71
C GLY A 140 -18.98 -7.67 7.00
N GLN A 141 -19.24 -8.45 5.94
CA GLN A 141 -18.20 -9.06 5.12
C GLN A 141 -17.30 -8.00 4.46
N ILE A 142 -17.88 -6.92 3.91
CA ILE A 142 -17.12 -5.81 3.33
C ILE A 142 -16.19 -5.19 4.39
N ALA A 143 -16.69 -4.95 5.60
CA ALA A 143 -15.88 -4.43 6.69
C ALA A 143 -14.72 -5.38 7.05
N ASP A 144 -14.99 -6.69 7.13
CA ASP A 144 -13.98 -7.70 7.46
C ASP A 144 -12.90 -7.81 6.37
N GLU A 145 -13.29 -7.82 5.09
CA GLU A 145 -12.34 -7.87 3.96
C GLU A 145 -11.45 -6.63 3.88
N VAL A 146 -12.02 -5.43 4.10
CA VAL A 146 -11.26 -4.18 4.15
C VAL A 146 -10.29 -4.19 5.34
N ASN A 147 -10.77 -4.61 6.52
CA ASN A 147 -9.96 -4.67 7.73
C ASN A 147 -8.79 -5.65 7.62
N ALA A 148 -9.00 -6.80 6.97
CA ALA A 148 -7.93 -7.75 6.67
C ALA A 148 -6.82 -7.10 5.85
N LYS A 149 -7.21 -6.38 4.75
CA LYS A 149 -6.24 -5.68 3.90
C LYS A 149 -5.56 -4.48 4.56
N LEU A 150 -6.22 -3.83 5.50
CA LEU A 150 -5.61 -2.78 6.31
C LEU A 150 -4.57 -3.36 7.28
N SER A 151 -4.83 -4.53 7.87
CA SER A 151 -3.91 -5.18 8.80
C SER A 151 -2.72 -5.87 8.12
N GLU A 152 -2.86 -6.35 6.87
CA GLU A 152 -1.77 -6.98 6.11
C GLU A 152 -0.60 -6.01 5.82
N GLU A 153 -0.86 -4.70 5.74
CA GLU A 153 0.16 -3.67 5.50
C GLU A 153 0.57 -2.91 6.77
N ASP A 154 -0.20 -3.03 7.86
CA ASP A 154 0.14 -2.51 9.19
C ASP A 154 1.08 -3.44 9.99
N GLU A 155 1.71 -4.42 9.33
CA GLU A 155 3.01 -4.84 9.82
C GLU A 155 3.97 -3.66 9.63
N ASP A 156 3.79 -2.66 10.48
CA ASP A 156 4.68 -1.52 10.59
C ASP A 156 6.10 -2.04 10.50
N MET A 157 6.87 -1.51 9.55
CA MET A 157 8.31 -1.71 9.52
C MET A 157 8.84 -1.00 10.77
N ASP A 158 8.69 -1.67 11.93
CA ASP A 158 9.27 -1.13 13.15
C ASP A 158 10.80 -1.02 12.98
N GLN A 159 11.42 -0.22 13.83
CA GLN A 159 12.87 0.00 13.75
C GLN A 159 13.64 -1.31 13.88
N THR A 160 13.10 -2.30 14.57
CA THR A 160 13.71 -3.63 14.76
C THR A 160 13.72 -4.42 13.45
N LYS A 161 12.57 -4.53 12.77
CA LYS A 161 12.43 -5.21 11.48
C LYS A 161 13.26 -4.52 10.38
N PHE A 162 13.26 -3.16 10.37
CA PHE A 162 14.14 -2.40 9.49
C PHE A 162 15.62 -2.73 9.73
N ASN A 163 16.05 -2.71 10.98
CA ASN A 163 17.44 -3.00 11.34
C ASN A 163 17.83 -4.43 10.96
N GLU A 164 16.95 -5.42 11.17
CA GLU A 164 17.18 -6.81 10.76
C GLU A 164 17.34 -6.94 9.25
N MET A 165 16.41 -6.38 8.47
CA MET A 165 16.46 -6.40 7.01
C MET A 165 17.68 -5.66 6.46
N PHE A 166 18.00 -4.47 7.02
CA PHE A 166 19.17 -3.70 6.64
C PHE A 166 20.46 -4.45 6.95
N SER A 167 20.57 -5.06 8.14
CA SER A 167 21.74 -5.84 8.55
C SER A 167 21.93 -7.07 7.66
N ALA A 168 20.85 -7.77 7.31
CA ALA A 168 20.90 -8.91 6.39
C ALA A 168 21.35 -8.46 4.99
N ALA A 169 20.73 -7.41 4.43
CA ALA A 169 21.10 -6.89 3.12
C ALA A 169 22.54 -6.37 3.08
N MET A 170 23.02 -5.70 4.13
CA MET A 170 24.39 -5.23 4.23
C MET A 170 25.37 -6.41 4.33
N THR A 171 25.02 -7.45 5.09
CA THR A 171 25.83 -8.66 5.19
C THR A 171 25.98 -9.35 3.84
N ASP A 172 24.88 -9.50 3.09
CA ASP A 172 24.89 -10.11 1.76
C ASP A 172 25.66 -9.24 0.75
N TYR A 173 25.52 -7.93 0.82
CA TYR A 173 26.31 -7.00 0.02
C TYR A 173 27.81 -7.14 0.28
N LEU A 174 28.22 -7.08 1.55
CA LEU A 174 29.64 -7.22 1.95
C LEU A 174 30.19 -8.60 1.56
N LYS A 175 29.41 -9.67 1.69
CA LYS A 175 29.78 -11.01 1.24
C LYS A 175 29.94 -11.07 -0.28
N GLY A 176 29.08 -10.38 -1.03
CA GLY A 176 29.18 -10.26 -2.49
C GLY A 176 30.47 -9.58 -2.96
N LEU A 177 31.09 -8.74 -2.15
CA LEU A 177 32.39 -8.10 -2.43
C LEU A 177 33.60 -9.00 -2.12
N GLN A 178 33.42 -10.16 -1.46
CA GLN A 178 34.50 -11.07 -1.09
C GLN A 178 34.80 -12.05 -2.22
N ASN A 179 35.34 -11.53 -3.30
CA ASN A 179 35.73 -12.30 -4.49
C ASN A 179 36.94 -11.64 -5.19
N ASN A 180 37.37 -12.23 -6.31
CA ASN A 180 38.50 -11.73 -7.10
C ASN A 180 38.07 -10.89 -8.33
N ASN A 181 36.82 -10.44 -8.39
CA ASN A 181 36.32 -9.61 -9.50
C ASN A 181 37.03 -8.25 -9.52
N CYS A 182 37.59 -7.88 -10.66
CA CYS A 182 38.32 -6.61 -10.81
C CYS A 182 38.47 -6.27 -12.30
N GLY A 183 38.73 -5.00 -12.59
CA GLY A 183 38.99 -4.55 -13.95
C GLY A 183 40.44 -4.77 -14.39
N ASP A 184 40.67 -4.91 -15.68
CA ASP A 184 41.99 -5.12 -16.26
C ASP A 184 42.96 -3.97 -16.08
N TRP A 185 42.40 -2.74 -15.89
CA TRP A 185 43.18 -1.52 -15.74
C TRP A 185 44.16 -1.54 -14.55
N SER A 186 43.92 -2.38 -13.54
CA SER A 186 44.74 -2.49 -12.33
C SER A 186 45.60 -3.77 -12.30
N GLN A 187 45.67 -4.53 -13.41
CA GLN A 187 46.35 -5.85 -13.41
C GLN A 187 47.82 -5.73 -13.00
N GLU A 188 48.60 -4.86 -13.59
CA GLU A 188 50.02 -4.66 -13.29
C GLU A 188 50.25 -4.32 -11.82
N ALA A 189 49.44 -3.39 -11.26
CA ALA A 189 49.54 -2.99 -9.85
C ALA A 189 49.19 -4.14 -8.93
N ARG A 190 48.16 -4.93 -9.22
CA ARG A 190 47.76 -6.09 -8.40
C ARG A 190 48.85 -7.16 -8.39
N ASP A 191 49.40 -7.48 -9.56
CA ASP A 191 50.46 -8.49 -9.72
C ASP A 191 51.71 -8.07 -8.93
N TRP A 192 52.08 -6.80 -9.03
CA TRP A 192 53.17 -6.24 -8.25
C TRP A 192 52.90 -6.35 -6.73
N CYS A 193 51.74 -5.92 -6.25
CA CYS A 193 51.36 -5.98 -4.85
C CYS A 193 51.39 -7.40 -4.28
N ILE A 194 50.99 -8.38 -5.10
CA ILE A 194 51.08 -9.81 -4.72
C ILE A 194 52.54 -10.27 -4.70
N SER A 195 53.31 -9.96 -5.71
CA SER A 195 54.69 -10.39 -5.85
C SER A 195 55.61 -9.93 -4.72
N VAL A 196 55.35 -8.72 -4.20
CA VAL A 196 56.11 -8.15 -3.06
C VAL A 196 55.51 -8.47 -1.72
N GLY A 197 54.39 -9.23 -1.65
CA GLY A 197 53.76 -9.64 -0.39
C GLY A 197 52.98 -8.52 0.31
N LEU A 198 52.66 -7.44 -0.41
CA LEU A 198 51.87 -6.36 0.16
C LEU A 198 50.43 -6.79 0.41
N PHE A 199 49.85 -7.56 -0.53
CA PHE A 199 48.54 -8.21 -0.43
C PHE A 199 48.71 -9.74 -0.40
N ALA A 200 47.97 -10.39 0.49
CA ALA A 200 48.05 -11.86 0.65
C ALA A 200 46.67 -12.58 0.68
N GLY A 201 45.59 -11.82 0.44
CA GLY A 201 44.22 -12.35 0.54
C GLY A 201 43.75 -12.52 2.00
N ASN A 202 42.54 -13.11 2.13
CA ASN A 202 41.89 -13.29 3.44
C ASN A 202 42.00 -14.72 4.03
N GLY A 203 42.84 -15.56 3.44
CA GLY A 203 43.01 -16.97 3.87
C GLY A 203 42.00 -17.93 3.26
N THR A 204 41.04 -17.45 2.44
CA THR A 204 40.15 -18.33 1.67
C THR A 204 40.53 -18.39 0.19
N ALA A 205 39.90 -19.26 -0.58
CA ALA A 205 40.15 -19.39 -2.03
C ALA A 205 38.84 -19.16 -2.82
N VAL A 206 38.99 -18.56 -4.00
CA VAL A 206 37.94 -18.42 -5.02
C VAL A 206 38.51 -18.95 -6.34
N ASP A 207 37.85 -19.91 -6.95
CA ASP A 207 38.28 -20.58 -8.19
C ASP A 207 39.74 -21.16 -8.09
N GLY A 208 40.07 -21.72 -6.93
CA GLY A 208 41.39 -22.29 -6.68
C GLY A 208 42.54 -21.30 -6.46
N LYS A 209 42.26 -20.01 -6.44
CA LYS A 209 43.21 -18.91 -6.19
C LYS A 209 42.94 -18.25 -4.85
N PRO A 210 43.94 -17.67 -4.19
CA PRO A 210 43.73 -16.88 -2.97
C PRO A 210 42.67 -15.82 -3.20
N ASN A 211 41.72 -15.68 -2.28
CA ASN A 211 40.69 -14.66 -2.35
C ASN A 211 41.27 -13.31 -1.89
N MET A 212 41.56 -12.45 -2.88
CA MET A 212 42.18 -11.15 -2.67
C MET A 212 41.18 -10.05 -2.30
N MET A 213 39.87 -10.32 -2.45
CA MET A 213 38.74 -9.40 -2.16
C MET A 213 38.90 -8.03 -2.86
N TRP A 214 39.30 -8.02 -4.13
CA TRP A 214 39.59 -6.79 -4.87
C TRP A 214 38.45 -5.77 -4.89
N PRO A 215 37.16 -6.14 -4.95
CA PRO A 215 36.07 -5.17 -4.91
C PRO A 215 35.74 -4.66 -3.49
N SER A 216 36.35 -5.23 -2.44
CA SER A 216 36.10 -4.83 -1.07
C SER A 216 36.82 -3.54 -0.68
N GLY A 217 36.18 -2.69 0.12
CA GLY A 217 36.83 -1.52 0.70
C GLY A 217 37.86 -1.87 1.75
N LEU A 218 38.89 -1.05 1.88
CA LEU A 218 39.87 -1.15 2.95
C LEU A 218 39.39 -0.45 4.22
N THR A 219 39.52 -1.13 5.36
CA THR A 219 39.39 -0.45 6.66
C THR A 219 40.60 0.45 6.92
N ARG A 220 40.46 1.44 7.84
CA ARG A 220 41.58 2.29 8.26
C ARG A 220 42.72 1.47 8.86
N GLU A 221 42.42 0.40 9.58
CA GLU A 221 43.40 -0.51 10.14
C GLU A 221 44.18 -1.26 9.06
N GLN A 222 43.48 -1.80 8.05
CA GLN A 222 44.10 -2.46 6.90
C GLN A 222 44.98 -1.50 6.11
N ALA A 223 44.51 -0.27 5.87
CA ALA A 223 45.31 0.74 5.19
C ALA A 223 46.55 1.11 5.98
N ALA A 224 46.47 1.31 7.30
CA ALA A 224 47.63 1.57 8.14
C ALA A 224 48.67 0.43 8.08
N GLN A 225 48.22 -0.83 8.09
CA GLN A 225 49.10 -1.99 7.95
C GLN A 225 49.77 -2.06 6.58
N LEU A 226 49.06 -1.73 5.51
CA LEU A 226 49.63 -1.69 4.17
C LEU A 226 50.73 -0.60 4.05
N PHE A 227 50.42 0.63 4.52
CA PHE A 227 51.41 1.71 4.53
C PHE A 227 52.64 1.39 5.37
N TYR A 228 52.45 0.77 6.51
CA TYR A 228 53.58 0.33 7.35
C TYR A 228 54.48 -0.72 6.64
N ARG A 229 53.88 -1.72 5.99
CA ARG A 229 54.62 -2.69 5.18
C ARG A 229 55.38 -2.01 4.04
N LEU A 230 54.73 -1.10 3.33
CA LEU A 230 55.36 -0.34 2.26
C LEU A 230 56.53 0.51 2.77
N ALA A 231 56.36 1.21 3.89
CA ALA A 231 57.43 2.01 4.53
C ALA A 231 58.65 1.14 4.89
N LYS A 232 58.43 -0.05 5.43
CA LYS A 232 59.52 -1.01 5.69
C LYS A 232 60.25 -1.46 4.44
N MET A 233 59.50 -1.70 3.34
CA MET A 233 60.13 -2.13 2.07
C MET A 233 61.05 -1.06 1.48
N VAL A 234 60.73 0.22 1.71
CA VAL A 234 61.54 1.34 1.20
C VAL A 234 62.49 1.93 2.25
N GLY A 235 62.63 1.32 3.41
CA GLY A 235 63.58 1.68 4.46
C GLY A 235 63.19 2.94 5.25
N LEU A 236 61.87 3.28 5.29
CA LEU A 236 61.37 4.44 6.04
C LEU A 236 60.78 4.07 7.42
N ALA A 237 60.72 2.79 7.74
CA ALA A 237 60.21 2.27 9.03
C ALA A 237 60.98 1.04 9.50
#